data_91cb9de53177205b41e6e886d579f1e9
#
_entry.id   91cb9de53177205b41e6e886d579f1e9
#
_cell.length_a   1.000
_cell.length_b   1.000
_cell.length_c   1.000
_cell.angle_alpha   90.00
_cell.angle_beta   90.00
_cell.angle_gamma   90.00
#
_symmetry.space_group_name_H-M   'P 1'
#
loop_
_entity.id
_entity.type
_entity.pdbx_description
1 polymer ?
#
loop_
_entity_poly.entity_id
_entity_poly.type
_entity_poly.pdbx_seq_one_letter_code
_entity_poly.pdbx_strand_id
1 'polypeptide(L)'
;GMLEALGGRTIDFTLPPAANFADHIQPYILDRKNFIPGKPLAPHGQERTFMGYRRPGGRGVGTRNFIVVLGTSSRTTGFARQLAALTHEIAAGHDNIDGVVAVAHTEGGSRSEPNNRALLLRTLAGFMVHPNVGAVLAVDYGNEAVNNKSLRVFMEDHDYALNAVPHRFMRIEQNFVDQLETAEAQIRTWIPIVDDDERTPESLAHLR
;
A
#
# COMPACT_ATOMS: atom_id res chain seq x y z
N GLY A 1 -9.64 -8.57 45.23
CA GLY A 1 -9.26 -8.47 43.81
C GLY A 1 -10.10 -9.37 42.94
N MET A 2 -9.91 -9.36 41.63
CA MET A 2 -10.71 -10.14 40.66
C MET A 2 -10.73 -11.66 40.97
N LEU A 3 -9.65 -12.20 41.51
CA LEU A 3 -9.57 -13.59 41.95
C LEU A 3 -10.43 -13.91 43.22
N GLU A 4 -10.64 -12.97 44.12
CA GLU A 4 -11.54 -13.13 45.27
C GLU A 4 -13.00 -13.12 44.84
N ALA A 5 -13.34 -12.30 43.83
CA ALA A 5 -14.69 -12.26 43.26
C ALA A 5 -15.09 -13.57 42.55
N LEU A 6 -14.15 -14.40 42.16
CA LEU A 6 -14.37 -15.69 41.52
C LEU A 6 -14.56 -16.83 42.52
N GLY A 7 -14.58 -16.54 43.86
CA GLY A 7 -14.94 -17.51 44.91
C GLY A 7 -14.01 -18.74 44.97
N GLY A 8 -12.72 -18.58 44.60
CA GLY A 8 -11.75 -19.70 44.65
C GLY A 8 -11.96 -20.76 43.54
N ARG A 9 -12.78 -20.50 42.54
CA ARG A 9 -12.94 -21.42 41.40
C ARG A 9 -11.65 -21.42 40.56
N THR A 10 -11.07 -22.59 40.38
CA THR A 10 -10.01 -22.77 39.38
C THR A 10 -10.64 -22.60 38.00
N ILE A 11 -10.27 -21.53 37.29
CA ILE A 11 -10.67 -21.36 35.91
C ILE A 11 -9.69 -22.17 35.07
N ASP A 12 -10.19 -23.18 34.39
CA ASP A 12 -9.42 -23.90 33.40
C ASP A 12 -9.32 -23.04 32.13
N PHE A 13 -8.14 -22.49 31.89
CA PHE A 13 -7.81 -21.73 30.70
C PHE A 13 -7.28 -22.63 29.57
N THR A 14 -7.63 -23.90 29.55
CA THR A 14 -7.29 -24.76 28.43
C THR A 14 -7.94 -24.16 27.18
N LEU A 15 -7.15 -23.44 26.40
CA LEU A 15 -7.63 -22.92 25.12
C LEU A 15 -7.99 -24.11 24.24
N PRO A 16 -9.16 -24.06 23.58
CA PRO A 16 -9.45 -25.04 22.55
C PRO A 16 -8.30 -25.01 21.53
N PRO A 17 -7.96 -26.13 20.91
CA PRO A 17 -6.94 -26.15 19.86
C PRO A 17 -7.28 -25.06 18.86
N ALA A 18 -6.31 -24.21 18.54
CA ALA A 18 -6.49 -23.10 17.63
C ALA A 18 -7.10 -23.64 16.33
N ALA A 19 -8.32 -23.20 16.02
CA ALA A 19 -8.94 -23.55 14.76
C ALA A 19 -8.10 -22.94 13.64
N ASN A 20 -7.28 -23.75 13.00
CA ASN A 20 -6.56 -23.34 11.83
C ASN A 20 -7.50 -23.45 10.63
N PHE A 21 -8.02 -22.32 10.18
CA PHE A 21 -8.89 -22.30 9.01
C PHE A 21 -8.23 -22.91 7.76
N ALA A 22 -6.88 -22.88 7.69
CA ALA A 22 -6.15 -23.52 6.60
C ALA A 22 -6.37 -25.04 6.53
N ASP A 23 -6.62 -25.70 7.67
CA ASP A 23 -6.90 -27.15 7.72
C ASP A 23 -8.27 -27.49 7.12
N HIS A 24 -9.15 -26.51 6.97
CA HIS A 24 -10.49 -26.67 6.39
C HIS A 24 -10.58 -26.14 4.96
N ILE A 25 -9.50 -25.56 4.43
CA ILE A 25 -9.48 -25.08 3.04
C ILE A 25 -9.32 -26.28 2.11
N GLN A 26 -10.37 -26.52 1.34
CA GLN A 26 -10.26 -27.41 0.18
C GLN A 26 -9.77 -26.58 -1.01
N PRO A 27 -8.54 -26.81 -1.50
CA PRO A 27 -8.06 -26.08 -2.67
C PRO A 27 -8.98 -26.39 -3.86
N TYR A 28 -9.45 -25.32 -4.50
CA TYR A 28 -10.18 -25.48 -5.75
C TYR A 28 -9.24 -25.99 -6.83
N ILE A 29 -9.53 -27.18 -7.34
CA ILE A 29 -8.79 -27.74 -8.48
C ILE A 29 -9.65 -27.53 -9.72
N LEU A 30 -9.17 -26.68 -10.62
CA LEU A 30 -9.83 -26.44 -11.90
C LEU A 30 -9.85 -27.74 -12.72
N ASP A 31 -11.03 -28.29 -12.98
CA ASP A 31 -11.20 -29.38 -13.94
C ASP A 31 -11.03 -28.83 -15.36
N ARG A 32 -9.79 -28.86 -15.84
CA ARG A 32 -9.44 -28.34 -17.17
C ARG A 32 -10.10 -29.13 -18.32
N LYS A 33 -10.52 -30.37 -18.06
CA LYS A 33 -11.15 -31.21 -19.10
C LYS A 33 -12.60 -30.81 -19.36
N ASN A 34 -13.28 -30.37 -18.29
CA ASN A 34 -14.69 -29.95 -18.34
C ASN A 34 -14.84 -28.42 -18.29
N PHE A 35 -13.71 -27.67 -18.24
CA PHE A 35 -13.76 -26.22 -18.25
C PHE A 35 -14.14 -25.71 -19.65
N ILE A 36 -15.29 -25.10 -19.75
CA ILE A 36 -15.76 -24.42 -20.96
C ILE A 36 -15.50 -22.93 -20.75
N PRO A 37 -14.51 -22.33 -21.45
CA PRO A 37 -14.28 -20.89 -21.34
C PRO A 37 -15.49 -20.14 -21.85
N GLY A 38 -15.89 -19.09 -21.14
CA GLY A 38 -16.93 -18.18 -21.59
C GLY A 38 -16.55 -17.54 -22.93
N LYS A 39 -17.56 -17.16 -23.72
CA LYS A 39 -17.31 -16.44 -24.96
C LYS A 39 -16.74 -15.04 -24.63
N PRO A 40 -15.55 -14.69 -25.14
CA PRO A 40 -15.01 -13.35 -24.93
C PRO A 40 -15.96 -12.29 -25.49
N LEU A 41 -16.11 -11.18 -24.76
CA LEU A 41 -16.80 -10.03 -25.31
C LEU A 41 -16.00 -9.46 -26.49
N ALA A 42 -16.68 -9.09 -27.54
CA ALA A 42 -16.04 -8.41 -28.65
C ALA A 42 -15.44 -7.08 -28.16
N PRO A 43 -14.20 -6.72 -28.53
CA PRO A 43 -13.63 -5.42 -28.22
C PRO A 43 -14.55 -4.32 -28.77
N HIS A 44 -14.71 -3.25 -27.99
CA HIS A 44 -15.46 -2.08 -28.46
C HIS A 44 -14.68 -1.42 -29.61
N GLY A 45 -15.29 -1.33 -30.79
CA GLY A 45 -14.62 -0.87 -32.02
C GLY A 45 -14.39 0.64 -32.08
N GLN A 46 -14.85 1.43 -31.08
CA GLN A 46 -14.60 2.87 -31.04
C GLN A 46 -13.41 3.18 -30.14
N GLU A 47 -12.46 3.90 -30.67
CA GLU A 47 -11.39 4.46 -29.88
C GLU A 47 -11.95 5.58 -29.00
N ARG A 48 -11.75 5.47 -27.69
CA ARG A 48 -12.14 6.50 -26.72
C ARG A 48 -10.92 6.91 -25.91
N THR A 49 -10.88 8.18 -25.59
CA THR A 49 -9.79 8.77 -24.80
C THR A 49 -10.31 9.27 -23.47
N PHE A 50 -9.39 9.42 -22.52
CA PHE A 50 -9.60 10.08 -21.24
C PHE A 50 -8.39 10.96 -20.93
N MET A 51 -8.54 11.93 -20.03
CA MET A 51 -7.44 12.75 -19.56
C MET A 51 -6.72 12.01 -18.43
N GLY A 52 -5.49 11.57 -18.69
CA GLY A 52 -4.71 10.74 -17.79
C GLY A 52 -3.26 11.17 -17.64
N TYR A 53 -2.61 10.72 -16.58
CA TYR A 53 -1.19 10.95 -16.30
C TYR A 53 -0.37 9.80 -16.86
N ARG A 54 0.38 10.02 -17.92
CA ARG A 54 1.30 9.02 -18.47
C ARG A 54 2.53 8.92 -17.60
N ARG A 55 2.77 7.74 -17.06
CA ARG A 55 3.86 7.50 -16.12
C ARG A 55 5.10 6.91 -16.78
N PRO A 56 6.30 7.34 -16.36
CA PRO A 56 7.56 6.74 -16.83
C PRO A 56 7.74 5.31 -16.32
N GLY A 57 8.75 4.61 -16.84
CA GLY A 57 9.12 3.27 -16.40
C GLY A 57 8.09 2.16 -16.69
N GLY A 58 7.22 2.36 -17.69
CA GLY A 58 6.21 1.35 -18.04
C GLY A 58 5.07 1.20 -17.02
N ARG A 59 4.93 2.13 -16.09
CA ARG A 59 3.91 2.11 -15.02
C ARG A 59 2.47 2.25 -15.56
N GLY A 60 2.29 2.63 -16.83
CA GLY A 60 0.99 2.83 -17.45
C GLY A 60 0.47 4.25 -17.32
N VAL A 61 -0.85 4.42 -17.33
CA VAL A 61 -1.53 5.71 -17.26
C VAL A 61 -2.42 5.77 -16.02
N GLY A 62 -2.22 6.79 -15.20
CA GLY A 62 -3.04 7.07 -14.04
C GLY A 62 -4.22 7.98 -14.35
N THR A 63 -5.31 7.82 -13.62
CA THR A 63 -6.46 8.75 -13.64
C THR A 63 -6.38 9.75 -12.50
N ARG A 64 -5.44 9.56 -11.58
CA ARG A 64 -5.19 10.37 -10.39
C ARG A 64 -3.70 10.63 -10.20
N ASN A 65 -3.39 11.62 -9.37
CA ASN A 65 -2.02 12.01 -9.01
C ASN A 65 -1.91 12.22 -7.50
N PHE A 66 -1.74 11.13 -6.76
CA PHE A 66 -1.65 11.17 -5.31
C PHE A 66 -0.20 11.19 -4.83
N ILE A 67 0.04 11.90 -3.74
CA ILE A 67 1.20 11.65 -2.88
C ILE A 67 0.78 10.61 -1.84
N VAL A 68 1.50 9.51 -1.77
CA VAL A 68 1.14 8.38 -0.90
C VAL A 68 2.05 8.31 0.31
N VAL A 69 1.47 8.19 1.51
CA VAL A 69 2.17 7.80 2.73
C VAL A 69 1.88 6.31 2.97
N LEU A 70 2.87 5.48 2.71
CA LEU A 70 2.76 4.03 2.79
C LEU A 70 3.27 3.51 4.13
N GLY A 71 2.36 3.05 5.01
CA GLY A 71 2.74 2.27 6.17
C GLY A 71 3.10 0.84 5.76
N THR A 72 4.33 0.40 6.04
CA THR A 72 4.75 -0.97 5.68
C THR A 72 4.17 -2.04 6.59
N SER A 73 3.66 -1.64 7.75
CA SER A 73 3.07 -2.55 8.74
C SER A 73 1.90 -1.91 9.48
N SER A 74 1.15 -2.73 10.21
CA SER A 74 0.06 -2.26 11.09
C SER A 74 0.51 -1.21 12.11
N ARG A 75 1.77 -1.25 12.53
CA ARG A 75 2.32 -0.33 13.54
C ARG A 75 2.45 1.10 13.02
N THR A 76 2.67 1.28 11.74
CA THR A 76 2.86 2.59 11.11
C THR A 76 1.57 3.24 10.62
N THR A 77 0.43 2.54 10.76
CA THR A 77 -0.90 3.01 10.33
C THR A 77 -1.27 4.36 10.95
N GLY A 78 -1.04 4.56 12.24
CA GLY A 78 -1.32 5.82 12.94
C GLY A 78 -0.50 6.97 12.39
N PHE A 79 0.80 6.76 12.19
CA PHE A 79 1.70 7.76 11.62
C PHE A 79 1.28 8.15 10.19
N ALA A 80 1.04 7.15 9.33
CA ALA A 80 0.67 7.39 7.94
C ALA A 80 -0.63 8.21 7.82
N ARG A 81 -1.65 7.85 8.62
CA ARG A 81 -2.94 8.57 8.63
C ARG A 81 -2.81 9.99 9.16
N GLN A 82 -2.05 10.18 10.23
CA GLN A 82 -1.87 11.51 10.81
C GLN A 82 -1.09 12.42 9.86
N LEU A 83 -0.04 11.92 9.23
CA LEU A 83 0.74 12.68 8.24
C LEU A 83 -0.12 13.06 7.03
N ALA A 84 -0.89 12.13 6.48
CA ALA A 84 -1.80 12.42 5.37
C ALA A 84 -2.84 13.50 5.75
N ALA A 85 -3.39 13.45 6.96
CA ALA A 85 -4.32 14.47 7.45
C ALA A 85 -3.66 15.84 7.60
N LEU A 86 -2.45 15.91 8.16
CA LEU A 86 -1.70 17.17 8.33
C LEU A 86 -1.34 17.84 7.00
N THR A 87 -1.10 17.03 5.96
CA THR A 87 -0.65 17.53 4.66
C THR A 87 -1.77 17.68 3.64
N HIS A 88 -3.01 17.33 4.01
CA HIS A 88 -4.16 17.36 3.10
C HIS A 88 -4.40 18.76 2.52
N GLU A 89 -4.45 19.79 3.35
CA GLU A 89 -4.69 21.18 2.92
C GLU A 89 -3.54 21.76 2.10
N ILE A 90 -2.31 21.28 2.32
CA ILE A 90 -1.14 21.70 1.57
C ILE A 90 -1.27 21.28 0.10
N ALA A 91 -1.76 20.07 -0.14
CA ALA A 91 -1.98 19.55 -1.48
C ALA A 91 -3.25 20.12 -2.16
N ALA A 92 -4.25 20.52 -1.39
CA ALA A 92 -5.53 21.00 -1.90
C ALA A 92 -5.46 22.31 -2.72
N GLY A 93 -4.35 23.05 -2.62
CA GLY A 93 -4.10 24.27 -3.40
C GLY A 93 -3.46 24.04 -4.79
N HIS A 94 -3.29 22.79 -5.22
CA HIS A 94 -2.56 22.40 -6.43
C HIS A 94 -3.45 21.65 -7.40
N ASP A 95 -3.57 22.15 -8.64
CA ASP A 95 -4.55 21.67 -9.62
C ASP A 95 -4.27 20.25 -10.13
N ASN A 96 -3.00 19.86 -10.16
CA ASN A 96 -2.58 18.54 -10.64
C ASN A 96 -2.34 17.51 -9.54
N ILE A 97 -2.62 17.84 -8.27
CA ILE A 97 -2.51 16.92 -7.14
C ILE A 97 -3.88 16.55 -6.63
N ASP A 98 -4.24 15.28 -6.71
CA ASP A 98 -5.53 14.78 -6.19
C ASP A 98 -5.56 14.65 -4.65
N GLY A 99 -4.42 14.82 -3.98
CA GLY A 99 -4.29 14.85 -2.52
C GLY A 99 -3.15 14.02 -1.97
N VAL A 100 -3.03 14.04 -0.63
CA VAL A 100 -2.13 13.15 0.12
C VAL A 100 -2.96 12.06 0.78
N VAL A 101 -2.61 10.79 0.54
CA VAL A 101 -3.39 9.65 1.05
C VAL A 101 -2.50 8.67 1.81
N ALA A 102 -3.06 8.07 2.86
CA ALA A 102 -2.40 7.03 3.62
C ALA A 102 -2.78 5.64 3.09
N VAL A 103 -1.79 4.82 2.78
CA VAL A 103 -1.97 3.37 2.66
C VAL A 103 -1.67 2.75 4.01
N ALA A 104 -2.71 2.28 4.68
CA ALA A 104 -2.67 1.79 6.04
C ALA A 104 -3.43 0.46 6.14
N HIS A 105 -2.82 -0.52 6.81
CA HIS A 105 -3.36 -1.87 6.92
C HIS A 105 -3.05 -2.49 8.30
N THR A 106 -3.56 -3.69 8.57
CA THR A 106 -3.46 -4.36 9.87
C THR A 106 -2.42 -5.47 9.92
N GLU A 107 -1.63 -5.64 8.86
CA GLU A 107 -0.70 -6.76 8.70
C GLU A 107 0.76 -6.40 9.04
N GLY A 108 1.59 -7.42 9.23
CA GLY A 108 3.05 -7.32 9.23
C GLY A 108 3.70 -6.61 10.42
N GLY A 109 2.94 -6.23 11.46
CA GLY A 109 3.48 -5.47 12.61
C GLY A 109 4.27 -6.30 13.64
N SER A 110 4.24 -7.63 13.53
CA SER A 110 5.03 -8.53 14.38
C SER A 110 6.50 -8.60 13.93
N ARG A 111 7.36 -9.11 14.81
CA ARG A 111 8.73 -9.51 14.45
C ARG A 111 8.78 -10.86 13.72
N SER A 112 7.77 -11.70 13.93
CA SER A 112 7.62 -12.97 13.22
C SER A 112 7.05 -12.73 11.83
N GLU A 113 7.51 -13.50 10.86
CA GLU A 113 6.99 -13.41 9.51
C GLU A 113 5.51 -13.80 9.45
N PRO A 114 4.67 -12.97 8.81
CA PRO A 114 3.27 -13.34 8.58
C PRO A 114 3.17 -14.42 7.49
N ASN A 115 2.18 -15.29 7.61
CA ASN A 115 1.93 -16.38 6.65
C ASN A 115 1.61 -15.87 5.22
N ASN A 116 1.18 -14.63 5.09
CA ASN A 116 0.85 -13.97 3.82
C ASN A 116 1.92 -12.98 3.35
N ARG A 117 3.18 -13.09 3.85
CA ARG A 117 4.27 -12.13 3.61
C ARG A 117 4.46 -11.79 2.12
N ALA A 118 4.47 -12.81 1.25
CA ALA A 118 4.66 -12.59 -0.18
C ALA A 118 3.52 -11.77 -0.83
N LEU A 119 2.28 -12.03 -0.41
CA LEU A 119 1.11 -11.26 -0.86
C LEU A 119 1.20 -9.81 -0.36
N LEU A 120 1.57 -9.63 0.90
CA LEU A 120 1.69 -8.31 1.51
C LEU A 120 2.77 -7.48 0.81
N LEU A 121 3.98 -8.01 0.62
CA LEU A 121 5.06 -7.33 -0.08
C LEU A 121 4.67 -6.96 -1.52
N ARG A 122 4.04 -7.89 -2.25
CA ARG A 122 3.55 -7.64 -3.61
C ARG A 122 2.51 -6.51 -3.65
N THR A 123 1.60 -6.48 -2.67
CA THR A 123 0.58 -5.43 -2.57
C THR A 123 1.21 -4.07 -2.28
N LEU A 124 2.13 -4.00 -1.30
CA LEU A 124 2.84 -2.77 -0.96
C LEU A 124 3.69 -2.27 -2.14
N ALA A 125 4.44 -3.17 -2.79
CA ALA A 125 5.21 -2.84 -3.98
C ALA A 125 4.31 -2.30 -5.11
N GLY A 126 3.13 -2.89 -5.31
CA GLY A 126 2.13 -2.40 -6.26
C GLY A 126 1.68 -0.97 -5.94
N PHE A 127 1.46 -0.63 -4.66
CA PHE A 127 1.15 0.74 -4.26
C PHE A 127 2.32 1.70 -4.51
N MET A 128 3.58 1.28 -4.29
CA MET A 128 4.75 2.13 -4.55
C MET A 128 4.84 2.61 -6.00
N VAL A 129 4.46 1.76 -6.95
CA VAL A 129 4.59 2.07 -8.39
C VAL A 129 3.26 2.23 -9.12
N HIS A 130 2.14 2.31 -8.39
CA HIS A 130 0.82 2.44 -8.99
C HIS A 130 0.75 3.67 -9.91
N PRO A 131 0.10 3.61 -11.09
CA PRO A 131 0.04 4.75 -12.00
C PRO A 131 -0.64 5.99 -11.41
N ASN A 132 -1.48 5.85 -10.40
CA ASN A 132 -2.10 6.98 -9.69
C ASN A 132 -1.18 7.64 -8.64
N VAL A 133 0.06 7.19 -8.51
CA VAL A 133 1.02 7.72 -7.52
C VAL A 133 2.03 8.63 -8.18
N GLY A 134 2.02 9.90 -7.79
CA GLY A 134 3.02 10.90 -8.19
C GLY A 134 4.28 10.82 -7.33
N ALA A 135 4.14 10.60 -6.01
CA ALA A 135 5.25 10.39 -5.09
C ALA A 135 4.85 9.48 -3.94
N VAL A 136 5.81 8.81 -3.28
CA VAL A 136 5.52 7.91 -2.15
C VAL A 136 6.56 7.97 -1.05
N LEU A 137 6.08 8.13 0.19
CA LEU A 137 6.84 8.01 1.43
C LEU A 137 6.49 6.68 2.12
N ALA A 138 7.40 5.72 2.10
CA ALA A 138 7.24 4.47 2.83
C ALA A 138 7.84 4.60 4.24
N VAL A 139 7.06 4.21 5.26
CA VAL A 139 7.44 4.37 6.66
C VAL A 139 7.41 3.06 7.43
N ASP A 140 8.46 2.82 8.26
CA ASP A 140 8.58 1.68 9.17
C ASP A 140 9.15 2.09 10.53
N TYR A 141 9.17 1.15 11.49
CA TYR A 141 9.99 1.25 12.70
C TYR A 141 11.28 0.42 12.59
N GLY A 142 11.45 -0.36 11.52
CA GLY A 142 12.65 -1.10 11.17
C GLY A 142 12.85 -2.43 11.91
N ASN A 143 11.97 -2.80 12.84
CA ASN A 143 12.02 -4.05 13.61
C ASN A 143 10.84 -4.99 13.35
N GLU A 144 9.95 -4.62 12.42
CA GLU A 144 8.87 -5.47 11.92
C GLU A 144 9.40 -6.48 10.89
N ALA A 145 8.70 -7.60 10.74
CA ALA A 145 9.02 -8.60 9.72
C ALA A 145 8.83 -8.04 8.29
N VAL A 146 7.84 -7.14 8.11
CA VAL A 146 7.65 -6.40 6.88
C VAL A 146 7.99 -4.94 7.12
N ASN A 147 9.08 -4.49 6.53
CA ASN A 147 9.66 -3.17 6.72
C ASN A 147 10.23 -2.63 5.40
N ASN A 148 10.74 -1.41 5.42
CA ASN A 148 11.33 -0.73 4.26
C ASN A 148 12.43 -1.55 3.57
N LYS A 149 13.28 -2.24 4.36
CA LYS A 149 14.35 -3.08 3.81
C LYS A 149 13.78 -4.26 3.04
N SER A 150 12.84 -5.00 3.65
CA SER A 150 12.23 -6.17 3.01
C SER A 150 11.41 -5.79 1.77
N LEU A 151 10.73 -4.64 1.82
CA LEU A 151 9.98 -4.11 0.67
C LEU A 151 10.92 -3.73 -0.48
N ARG A 152 12.01 -3.01 -0.21
CA ARG A 152 12.98 -2.61 -1.23
C ARG A 152 13.61 -3.83 -1.91
N VAL A 153 14.11 -4.79 -1.13
CA VAL A 153 14.67 -6.03 -1.67
C VAL A 153 13.66 -6.76 -2.54
N PHE A 154 12.41 -6.89 -2.08
CA PHE A 154 11.36 -7.51 -2.87
C PHE A 154 11.12 -6.79 -4.19
N MET A 155 11.13 -5.47 -4.20
CA MET A 155 10.93 -4.66 -5.41
C MET A 155 12.10 -4.80 -6.39
N GLU A 156 13.34 -4.84 -5.88
CA GLU A 156 14.56 -5.07 -6.66
C GLU A 156 14.54 -6.47 -7.31
N ASP A 157 14.21 -7.51 -6.53
CA ASP A 157 14.16 -8.92 -6.99
C ASP A 157 13.08 -9.19 -8.05
N HIS A 158 12.09 -8.30 -8.15
CA HIS A 158 10.94 -8.46 -9.06
C HIS A 158 10.83 -7.33 -10.11
N ASP A 159 11.90 -6.59 -10.35
CA ASP A 159 12.01 -5.56 -11.38
C ASP A 159 10.91 -4.48 -11.34
N TYR A 160 10.47 -4.08 -10.13
CA TYR A 160 9.53 -2.97 -10.00
C TYR A 160 10.19 -1.65 -10.38
N ALA A 161 9.49 -0.81 -11.15
CA ALA A 161 9.98 0.47 -11.66
C ALA A 161 10.05 1.56 -10.57
N LEU A 162 10.66 1.27 -9.41
CA LEU A 162 10.72 2.18 -8.27
C LEU A 162 11.45 3.49 -8.59
N ASN A 163 12.52 3.43 -9.39
CA ASN A 163 13.30 4.61 -9.81
C ASN A 163 12.49 5.59 -10.68
N ALA A 164 11.34 5.16 -11.20
CA ALA A 164 10.43 6.00 -11.98
C ALA A 164 9.40 6.77 -11.11
N VAL A 165 9.55 6.71 -9.78
CA VAL A 165 8.66 7.38 -8.82
C VAL A 165 9.52 8.19 -7.86
N PRO A 166 9.25 9.48 -7.61
CA PRO A 166 9.78 10.19 -6.47
C PRO A 166 9.42 9.44 -5.19
N HIS A 167 10.43 8.92 -4.49
CA HIS A 167 10.17 8.10 -3.30
C HIS A 167 11.19 8.31 -2.19
N ARG A 168 10.79 7.98 -0.97
CA ARG A 168 11.67 7.92 0.18
C ARG A 168 11.24 6.80 1.11
N PHE A 169 12.23 6.08 1.65
CA PHE A 169 12.06 5.16 2.77
C PHE A 169 12.49 5.87 4.04
N MET A 170 11.58 5.98 5.00
CA MET A 170 11.82 6.66 6.27
C MET A 170 11.59 5.69 7.41
N ARG A 171 12.52 5.67 8.37
CA ARG A 171 12.33 4.97 9.64
C ARG A 171 11.83 5.95 10.68
N ILE A 172 10.77 5.57 11.37
CA ILE A 172 10.26 6.28 12.54
C ILE A 172 11.09 5.81 13.75
N GLU A 173 11.94 6.71 14.28
CA GLU A 173 12.85 6.36 15.37
C GLU A 173 12.33 6.88 16.71
N GLN A 174 12.84 8.02 17.16
CA GLN A 174 12.46 8.65 18.42
C GLN A 174 11.47 9.79 18.15
N ASN A 175 10.92 10.41 19.13
CA ASN A 175 10.03 11.57 19.04
C ASN A 175 9.09 11.60 17.81
N PHE A 176 7.91 11.08 18.01
CA PHE A 176 6.88 10.96 16.96
C PHE A 176 6.56 12.32 16.28
N VAL A 177 6.57 13.42 17.01
CA VAL A 177 6.25 14.76 16.49
C VAL A 177 7.34 15.24 15.54
N ASP A 178 8.62 15.16 15.92
CA ASP A 178 9.74 15.57 15.07
C ASP A 178 9.81 14.76 13.78
N GLN A 179 9.39 13.47 13.86
CA GLN A 179 9.33 12.61 12.68
C GLN A 179 8.16 12.99 11.76
N LEU A 180 7.03 13.45 12.30
CA LEU A 180 5.93 13.99 11.49
C LEU A 180 6.36 15.27 10.77
N GLU A 181 7.04 16.20 11.45
CA GLU A 181 7.58 17.42 10.85
C GLU A 181 8.59 17.12 9.73
N THR A 182 9.49 16.18 9.97
CA THR A 182 10.46 15.72 8.96
C THR A 182 9.75 15.13 7.73
N ALA A 183 8.74 14.33 7.95
CA ALA A 183 7.96 13.70 6.89
C ALA A 183 7.09 14.72 6.12
N GLU A 184 6.50 15.68 6.82
CA GLU A 184 5.76 16.80 6.22
C GLU A 184 6.68 17.64 5.34
N ALA A 185 7.88 17.99 5.83
CA ALA A 185 8.87 18.71 5.05
C ALA A 185 9.23 17.97 3.76
N GLN A 186 9.36 16.63 3.81
CA GLN A 186 9.58 15.81 2.62
C GLN A 186 8.42 15.90 1.64
N ILE A 187 7.18 15.79 2.10
CA ILE A 187 5.99 15.93 1.23
C ILE A 187 5.98 17.31 0.56
N ARG A 188 6.26 18.37 1.30
CA ARG A 188 6.37 19.74 0.74
C ARG A 188 7.39 19.85 -0.39
N THR A 189 8.51 19.11 -0.33
CA THR A 189 9.49 19.11 -1.43
C THR A 189 8.99 18.41 -2.69
N TRP A 190 8.03 17.51 -2.56
CA TRP A 190 7.45 16.79 -3.70
C TRP A 190 6.27 17.51 -4.35
N ILE A 191 5.61 18.42 -3.62
CA ILE A 191 4.47 19.18 -4.16
C ILE A 191 4.78 19.78 -5.54
N PRO A 192 5.82 20.61 -5.73
CA PRO A 192 6.09 21.20 -7.03
C PRO A 192 6.44 20.15 -8.11
N ILE A 193 7.05 19.02 -7.72
CA ILE A 193 7.42 17.95 -8.65
C ILE A 193 6.16 17.23 -9.15
N VAL A 194 5.23 16.95 -8.24
CA VAL A 194 3.99 16.20 -8.55
C VAL A 194 2.97 17.11 -9.25
N ASP A 195 2.94 18.40 -8.93
CA ASP A 195 2.05 19.38 -9.55
C ASP A 195 2.47 19.74 -10.99
N ASP A 196 3.74 19.50 -11.35
CA ASP A 196 4.26 19.68 -12.72
C ASP A 196 3.78 18.57 -13.69
N ASP A 197 3.24 17.47 -13.16
CA ASP A 197 2.63 16.42 -13.97
C ASP A 197 1.31 16.93 -14.59
N GLU A 198 1.18 16.89 -15.90
CA GLU A 198 -0.03 17.28 -16.60
C GLU A 198 -0.81 16.08 -17.14
N ARG A 199 -2.13 16.22 -17.18
CA ARG A 199 -3.01 15.24 -17.83
C ARG A 199 -2.95 15.41 -19.34
N THR A 200 -2.78 14.30 -20.05
CA THR A 200 -2.82 14.25 -21.52
C THR A 200 -3.95 13.34 -22.01
N PRO A 201 -4.45 13.54 -23.26
CA PRO A 201 -5.41 12.62 -23.84
C PRO A 201 -4.80 11.23 -24.03
N GLU A 202 -5.38 10.24 -23.40
CA GLU A 202 -4.90 8.85 -23.38
C GLU A 202 -5.97 7.89 -23.84
N SER A 203 -5.59 6.85 -24.60
CA SER A 203 -6.54 5.81 -25.01
C SER A 203 -7.03 4.99 -23.80
N LEU A 204 -8.31 4.65 -23.77
CA LEU A 204 -8.86 3.72 -22.78
C LEU A 204 -8.13 2.36 -22.75
N ALA A 205 -7.48 1.97 -23.85
CA ALA A 205 -6.65 0.77 -23.90
C ALA A 205 -5.44 0.83 -22.97
N HIS A 206 -5.01 2.02 -22.52
CA HIS A 206 -3.91 2.21 -21.57
C HIS A 206 -4.35 2.13 -20.10
N LEU A 207 -5.66 2.10 -19.83
CA LEU A 207 -6.20 1.93 -18.49
C LEU A 207 -5.95 0.50 -18.00
N ARG A 208 -5.31 0.36 -16.84
CA ARG A 208 -4.99 -0.94 -16.23
C ARG A 208 -5.64 -1.10 -14.87
#